data_a11cdb7bcab711d63dde0272fd7d5e5c
#
_entry.id   a11cdb7bcab711d63dde0272fd7d5e5c
#
_cell.length_a   1.000
_cell.length_b   1.000
_cell.length_c   1.000
_cell.angle_alpha   90.00
_cell.angle_beta   90.00
_cell.angle_gamma   90.00
#
_symmetry.space_group_name_H-M   'P 1'
#
loop_
_entity.id
_entity.type
_entity.pdbx_description
1 polymer ?
#
loop_
_entity_poly.entity_id
_entity_poly.type
_entity_poly.pdbx_seq_one_letter_code
_entity_poly.pdbx_strand_id
1 'polypeptide(L)'
;MEKDIIVSAKPSYVPERSSPVQSYFLFSYLVEIKNNSNQTIKLISRHWHIKDGSGVSEDIFGPGVVGKTPTIKPNGIFSYSSFCPLKTPIGSMEGSYIMVN
;
A
#
# COMPACT_ATOMS: atom_id res chain seq x y z
N MET A 1 9.29 -1.09 -18.87
CA MET A 1 7.94 -1.43 -18.40
C MET A 1 7.60 -0.78 -17.06
N GLU A 2 8.52 -0.79 -16.09
CA GLU A 2 8.26 -0.19 -14.78
C GLU A 2 7.82 1.28 -14.84
N LYS A 3 8.35 2.02 -15.80
CA LYS A 3 7.99 3.43 -16.01
C LYS A 3 6.53 3.62 -16.40
N ASP A 4 5.92 2.57 -16.92
CA ASP A 4 4.55 2.63 -17.41
C ASP A 4 3.54 2.22 -16.36
N ILE A 5 4.00 1.77 -15.20
CA ILE A 5 3.15 1.42 -14.09
C ILE A 5 3.29 2.49 -13.01
N ILE A 6 2.20 3.20 -12.77
CA ILE A 6 2.21 4.30 -11.80
C ILE A 6 1.45 3.87 -10.57
N VAL A 7 2.13 3.91 -9.42
CA VAL A 7 1.54 3.57 -8.12
C VAL A 7 1.50 4.83 -7.27
N SER A 8 0.34 5.11 -6.71
CA SER A 8 0.19 6.19 -5.73
C SER A 8 -0.45 5.65 -4.47
N ALA A 9 -0.06 6.19 -3.32
CA ALA A 9 -0.63 5.82 -2.04
C ALA A 9 -0.96 7.09 -1.27
N LYS A 10 -2.20 7.19 -0.79
CA LYS A 10 -2.67 8.35 -0.05
C LYS A 10 -3.05 7.93 1.36
N PRO A 11 -2.27 8.30 2.38
CA PRO A 11 -2.60 7.97 3.77
C PRO A 11 -3.59 8.98 4.34
N SER A 12 -4.36 8.51 5.32
CA SER A 12 -5.31 9.35 6.05
C SER A 12 -5.40 8.85 7.48
N TYR A 13 -5.31 9.77 8.44
CA TYR A 13 -5.44 9.44 9.86
C TYR A 13 -6.91 9.14 10.18
N VAL A 14 -7.15 8.11 10.99
CA VAL A 14 -8.50 7.70 11.39
C VAL A 14 -8.66 7.95 12.90
N PRO A 15 -9.01 9.18 13.32
CA PRO A 15 -9.06 9.52 14.75
C PRO A 15 -10.13 8.74 15.52
N GLU A 16 -11.26 8.44 14.91
CA GLU A 16 -12.37 7.75 15.58
C GLU A 16 -12.05 6.29 15.89
N ARG A 17 -11.00 5.73 15.30
CA ARG A 17 -10.55 4.36 15.57
C ARG A 17 -9.16 4.32 16.19
N SER A 18 -8.63 5.48 16.54
CA SER A 18 -7.32 5.60 17.18
C SER A 18 -7.47 5.80 18.69
N SER A 19 -6.41 5.47 19.43
CA SER A 19 -6.37 5.70 20.87
C SER A 19 -4.98 6.22 21.23
N PRO A 20 -4.77 7.54 21.20
CA PRO A 20 -3.48 8.13 21.56
C PRO A 20 -3.01 7.76 22.97
N VAL A 21 -3.95 7.61 23.91
CA VAL A 21 -3.63 7.20 25.28
C VAL A 21 -2.97 5.83 25.32
N GLN A 22 -3.34 4.95 24.39
CA GLN A 22 -2.77 3.61 24.29
C GLN A 22 -1.65 3.53 23.23
N SER A 23 -1.19 4.67 22.72
CA SER A 23 -0.21 4.73 21.65
C SER A 23 -0.65 3.93 20.43
N TYR A 24 -1.92 4.10 20.06
CA TYR A 24 -2.51 3.43 18.92
C TYR A 24 -3.02 4.47 17.94
N PHE A 25 -2.33 4.59 16.81
CA PHE A 25 -2.65 5.57 15.78
C PHE A 25 -2.97 4.82 14.49
N LEU A 26 -4.24 4.79 14.11
CA LEU A 26 -4.68 4.06 12.93
C LEU A 26 -4.73 4.98 11.73
N PHE A 27 -4.09 4.54 10.66
CA PHE A 27 -4.13 5.20 9.36
C PHE A 27 -4.80 4.28 8.35
N SER A 28 -5.61 4.87 7.48
CA SER A 28 -6.05 4.19 6.28
C SER A 28 -5.19 4.70 5.12
N TYR A 29 -5.05 3.90 4.08
CA TYR A 29 -4.37 4.35 2.88
C TYR A 29 -5.08 3.81 1.65
N LEU A 30 -5.17 4.66 0.65
CA LEU A 30 -5.74 4.32 -0.65
C LEU A 30 -4.60 4.18 -1.64
N VAL A 31 -4.51 3.02 -2.27
CA VAL A 31 -3.51 2.75 -3.30
C VAL A 31 -4.21 2.70 -4.64
N GLU A 32 -3.64 3.39 -5.63
CA GLU A 32 -4.07 3.30 -7.02
C GLU A 32 -2.89 2.84 -7.86
N ILE A 33 -3.15 1.86 -8.71
CA ILE A 33 -2.17 1.30 -9.63
C ILE A 33 -2.70 1.48 -11.03
N LYS A 34 -2.00 2.32 -11.82
CA LYS A 34 -2.40 2.60 -13.19
C LYS A 34 -1.43 1.95 -14.16
N ASN A 35 -1.97 1.19 -15.10
CA ASN A 35 -1.19 0.54 -16.13
C ASN A 35 -1.20 1.37 -17.41
N ASN A 36 -0.14 2.14 -17.62
CA ASN A 36 0.04 2.93 -18.83
C ASN A 36 0.84 2.19 -19.91
N SER A 37 1.11 0.90 -19.69
CA SER A 37 1.79 0.09 -20.69
C SER A 37 0.82 -0.45 -21.73
N ASN A 38 1.35 -1.10 -22.76
CA ASN A 38 0.54 -1.74 -23.77
C ASN A 38 0.33 -3.23 -23.51
N GLN A 39 0.67 -3.69 -22.29
CA GLN A 39 0.54 -5.08 -21.90
C GLN A 39 -0.35 -5.22 -20.68
N THR A 40 -1.11 -6.32 -20.64
CA THR A 40 -1.87 -6.68 -19.43
C THR A 40 -0.88 -7.17 -18.38
N ILE A 41 -1.02 -6.69 -17.14
CA ILE A 41 -0.16 -7.08 -16.03
C ILE A 41 -1.01 -7.74 -14.93
N LYS A 42 -0.36 -8.63 -14.17
CA LYS A 42 -0.98 -9.26 -13.01
C LYS A 42 -0.12 -8.97 -11.78
N LEU A 43 -0.75 -8.48 -10.73
CA LEU A 43 -0.08 -8.20 -9.46
C LEU A 43 -0.01 -9.50 -8.65
N ILE A 44 1.19 -9.96 -8.34
CA ILE A 44 1.42 -11.27 -7.71
C ILE A 44 1.64 -11.13 -6.21
N SER A 45 2.45 -10.15 -5.79
CA SER A 45 2.79 -10.01 -4.38
C SER A 45 3.12 -8.57 -4.03
N ARG A 46 3.16 -8.29 -2.74
CA ARG A 46 3.47 -6.97 -2.22
C ARG A 46 4.49 -7.04 -1.10
N HIS A 47 5.23 -5.95 -0.95
CA HIS A 47 6.13 -5.73 0.16
C HIS A 47 5.96 -4.31 0.66
N TRP A 48 5.70 -4.13 1.95
CA TRP A 48 5.65 -2.83 2.60
C TRP A 48 6.69 -2.76 3.70
N HIS A 49 7.43 -1.66 3.73
CA HIS A 49 8.34 -1.33 4.81
C HIS A 49 7.72 -0.15 5.57
N ILE A 50 7.38 -0.38 6.81
CA ILE A 50 6.67 0.58 7.65
C ILE A 50 7.59 0.99 8.78
N LYS A 51 7.75 2.30 8.99
CA LYS A 51 8.60 2.84 10.02
C LYS A 51 7.81 3.84 10.85
N ASP A 52 7.81 3.69 12.17
CA ASP A 52 7.13 4.65 13.03
C ASP A 52 8.05 5.83 13.38
N GLY A 53 7.50 6.81 14.13
CA GLY A 53 8.24 8.02 14.48
C GLY A 53 9.36 7.80 15.47
N SER A 54 9.40 6.65 16.16
CA SER A 54 10.48 6.31 17.09
C SER A 54 11.61 5.53 16.41
N GLY A 55 11.48 5.21 15.11
CA GLY A 55 12.50 4.49 14.36
C GLY A 55 12.31 2.99 14.33
N VAL A 56 11.27 2.47 14.98
CA VAL A 56 10.94 1.05 14.89
C VAL A 56 10.31 0.77 13.53
N SER A 57 10.79 -0.26 12.86
CA SER A 57 10.30 -0.61 11.54
C SER A 57 9.91 -2.08 11.45
N GLU A 58 9.04 -2.39 10.50
CA GLU A 58 8.69 -3.76 10.17
C GLU A 58 8.44 -3.90 8.68
N ASP A 59 8.61 -5.11 8.18
CA ASP A 59 8.35 -5.44 6.79
C ASP A 59 7.16 -6.37 6.71
N ILE A 60 6.26 -6.06 5.79
CA ILE A 60 5.07 -6.88 5.55
C ILE A 60 5.13 -7.39 4.13
N PHE A 61 5.17 -8.72 4.00
CA PHE A 61 5.14 -9.40 2.71
C PHE A 61 3.83 -10.17 2.58
N GLY A 62 3.31 -10.26 1.39
CA GLY A 62 2.13 -11.06 1.18
C GLY A 62 1.80 -11.24 -0.30
N PRO A 63 1.02 -12.31 -0.61
CA PRO A 63 0.54 -12.51 -1.97
C PRO A 63 -0.58 -11.52 -2.28
N GLY A 64 -0.51 -10.93 -3.47
CA GLY A 64 -1.56 -10.04 -3.94
C GLY A 64 -1.80 -8.83 -3.05
N VAL A 65 -3.01 -8.32 -3.11
CA VAL A 65 -3.48 -7.21 -2.28
C VAL A 65 -4.91 -7.49 -1.84
N VAL A 66 -5.18 -7.31 -0.54
CA VAL A 66 -6.49 -7.56 0.10
C VAL A 66 -7.17 -8.86 -0.39
N GLY A 67 -6.38 -9.93 -0.44
CA GLY A 67 -6.88 -11.25 -0.85
C GLY A 67 -7.04 -11.46 -2.34
N LYS A 68 -6.55 -10.55 -3.17
CA LYS A 68 -6.70 -10.63 -4.63
C LYS A 68 -5.37 -10.54 -5.34
N THR A 69 -5.30 -11.17 -6.53
CA THR A 69 -4.17 -10.99 -7.45
C THR A 69 -4.72 -10.37 -8.72
N PRO A 70 -4.97 -9.06 -8.73
CA PRO A 70 -5.70 -8.43 -9.81
C PRO A 70 -4.92 -8.41 -11.12
N THR A 71 -5.66 -8.52 -12.21
CA THR A 71 -5.15 -8.34 -13.56
C THR A 71 -5.56 -6.94 -14.02
N ILE A 72 -4.59 -6.17 -14.49
CA ILE A 72 -4.82 -4.78 -14.90
C ILE A 72 -4.51 -4.67 -16.39
N LYS A 73 -5.53 -4.36 -17.17
CA LYS A 73 -5.40 -4.20 -18.63
C LYS A 73 -4.71 -2.87 -18.96
N PRO A 74 -4.21 -2.71 -20.20
CA PRO A 74 -3.69 -1.41 -20.62
C PRO A 74 -4.70 -0.30 -20.39
N ASN A 75 -4.22 0.82 -19.84
CA ASN A 75 -5.02 1.99 -19.44
C ASN A 75 -5.97 1.72 -18.27
N GLY A 76 -5.93 0.50 -17.70
CA GLY A 76 -6.74 0.17 -16.54
C GLY A 76 -6.16 0.73 -15.25
N ILE A 77 -7.04 0.88 -14.27
CA ILE A 77 -6.69 1.34 -12.93
C ILE A 77 -7.24 0.32 -11.94
N PHE A 78 -6.41 -0.13 -11.02
CA PHE A 78 -6.85 -0.91 -9.88
C PHE A 78 -6.60 -0.11 -8.61
N SER A 79 -7.60 -0.01 -7.74
CA SER A 79 -7.44 0.68 -6.47
C SER A 79 -7.91 -0.19 -5.33
N TYR A 80 -7.30 -0.02 -4.17
CA TYR A 80 -7.71 -0.69 -2.95
C TYR A 80 -7.35 0.18 -1.75
N SER A 81 -8.01 -0.07 -0.63
CA SER A 81 -7.68 0.59 0.62
C SER A 81 -7.38 -0.44 1.69
N SER A 82 -6.57 -0.05 2.65
CA SER A 82 -6.20 -0.90 3.76
C SER A 82 -5.86 -0.02 4.96
N PHE A 83 -5.44 -0.64 6.05
CA PHE A 83 -5.14 0.06 7.29
C PHE A 83 -3.72 -0.24 7.74
N CYS A 84 -3.12 0.74 8.42
CA CYS A 84 -1.80 0.61 8.99
C CYS A 84 -1.80 1.22 10.39
N PRO A 85 -1.73 0.42 11.46
CA PRO A 85 -1.61 0.95 12.81
C PRO A 85 -0.16 1.29 13.13
N LEU A 86 0.04 2.41 13.79
CA LEU A 86 1.36 2.82 14.28
C LEU A 86 1.28 3.08 15.78
N LYS A 87 2.42 3.01 16.44
CA LYS A 87 2.55 3.33 17.87
C LYS A 87 2.86 4.80 18.09
N THR A 88 3.11 5.55 17.02
CA THR A 88 3.41 6.98 17.07
C THR A 88 2.49 7.72 16.10
N PRO A 89 2.27 9.04 16.31
CA PRO A 89 1.37 9.80 15.45
C PRO A 89 1.91 10.07 14.05
N ILE A 90 3.21 9.86 13.83
CA ILE A 90 3.83 10.02 12.51
C ILE A 90 4.63 8.78 12.17
N GLY A 91 4.83 8.55 10.90
CA GLY A 91 5.63 7.45 10.41
C GLY A 91 5.75 7.52 8.90
N SER A 92 6.34 6.51 8.32
CA SER A 92 6.48 6.40 6.88
C SER A 92 6.19 4.99 6.41
N MET A 93 5.84 4.88 5.13
CA MET A 93 5.49 3.62 4.50
C MET A 93 5.99 3.67 3.07
N GLU A 94 6.79 2.69 2.70
CA GLU A 94 7.26 2.54 1.33
C GLU A 94 7.27 1.08 0.96
N GLY A 95 7.25 0.78 -0.32
CA GLY A 95 7.21 -0.61 -0.71
C GLY A 95 7.25 -0.83 -2.19
N SER A 96 6.95 -2.06 -2.58
CA SER A 96 6.98 -2.47 -3.96
C SER A 96 5.99 -3.59 -4.22
N TYR A 97 5.73 -3.82 -5.50
CA TYR A 97 4.88 -4.91 -5.96
C TYR A 97 5.65 -5.74 -6.98
N ILE A 98 5.38 -7.03 -6.97
CA ILE A 98 5.88 -7.92 -8.01
C ILE A 98 4.74 -8.16 -8.98
N MET A 99 4.98 -7.85 -10.24
CA MET A 99 3.99 -7.97 -11.30
C MET A 99 4.56 -8.78 -12.45
N VAL A 100 3.68 -9.47 -13.15
CA VAL A 100 4.04 -10.23 -14.36
C VAL A 100 3.09 -9.86 -15.48
N ASN A 101 3.57 -9.99 -16.70
CA ASN A 101 2.72 -9.80 -17.89
C ASN A 101 2.34 -11.13 -18.54
#